data_6eb6f635d10f639ce60e16b7bbc84621
#
_entry.id   6eb6f635d10f639ce60e16b7bbc84621
#
_cell.length_a   1.000
_cell.length_b   1.000
_cell.length_c   1.000
_cell.angle_alpha   90.00
_cell.angle_beta   90.00
_cell.angle_gamma   90.00
#
_symmetry.space_group_name_H-M   'P 1'
#
loop_
_entity.id
_entity.type
_entity.pdbx_description
1 polymer ?
#
loop_
_entity_poly.entity_id
_entity_poly.type
_entity_poly.pdbx_seq_one_letter_code
_entity_poly.pdbx_strand_id
1 'polypeptide(L)'
;DPKDYRWCGYGEAMGGGTAARSGLCGVVGHADGGAKAWDTPATAKGMSAAEVYRCWLFEDGRERSGASGGGAKKRAGIGSEEAAAEKQRQGKLSRAALLRCRVRYFSDGLVLGTKSYVDGVFEAYRGQFGPKRTSGARALREDAHGGLFTARQLAVRTVG
;
A
#
# COMPACT_ATOMS: atom_id res chain seq x y z
N ASP A 1 3.86 9.33 7.73
CA ASP A 1 2.95 8.18 7.76
C ASP A 1 3.76 6.89 7.86
N PRO A 2 3.38 5.94 8.77
CA PRO A 2 4.12 4.68 8.97
C PRO A 2 4.34 3.87 7.69
N LYS A 3 3.41 3.92 6.72
CA LYS A 3 3.57 3.23 5.42
C LYS A 3 4.74 3.75 4.59
N ASP A 4 5.20 4.96 4.86
CA ASP A 4 6.29 5.59 4.11
C ASP A 4 7.67 5.19 4.64
N TYR A 5 7.72 4.52 5.79
CA TYR A 5 8.95 4.04 6.37
C TYR A 5 9.40 2.73 5.70
N ARG A 6 10.44 2.82 4.90
CA ARG A 6 10.93 1.74 4.03
C ARG A 6 11.31 0.44 4.75
N TRP A 7 11.76 0.55 5.99
CA TRP A 7 12.34 -0.57 6.74
C TRP A 7 11.36 -1.19 7.75
N CYS A 8 10.06 -1.04 7.56
CA CYS A 8 9.07 -1.67 8.43
C CYS A 8 8.18 -2.65 7.65
N GLY A 9 7.76 -3.71 8.34
CA GLY A 9 6.89 -4.71 7.76
C GLY A 9 5.56 -4.16 7.24
N TYR A 10 5.05 -3.08 7.85
CA TYR A 10 3.84 -2.43 7.36
C TYR A 10 4.05 -1.75 6.00
N GLY A 11 5.14 -1.00 5.86
CA GLY A 11 5.50 -0.41 4.57
C GLY A 11 5.68 -1.47 3.48
N GLU A 12 6.33 -2.59 3.80
CA GLU A 12 6.50 -3.72 2.88
C GLU A 12 5.16 -4.36 2.51
N ALA A 13 4.28 -4.60 3.48
CA ALA A 13 2.94 -5.15 3.24
C ALA A 13 2.10 -4.23 2.35
N MET A 14 2.13 -2.92 2.59
CA MET A 14 1.47 -1.92 1.74
C MET A 14 2.07 -1.90 0.33
N GLY A 15 3.36 -2.12 0.20
CA GLY A 15 4.06 -2.31 -1.06
C GLY A 15 3.66 -3.57 -1.82
N GLY A 16 3.12 -4.59 -1.17
CA GLY A 16 2.69 -5.85 -1.77
C GLY A 16 3.50 -7.07 -1.36
N GLY A 17 4.41 -6.95 -0.37
CA GLY A 17 5.21 -8.06 0.14
C GLY A 17 4.36 -9.16 0.75
N THR A 18 4.38 -10.36 0.17
CA THR A 18 3.50 -11.46 0.56
C THR A 18 3.78 -11.95 1.98
N ALA A 19 5.05 -12.07 2.35
CA ALA A 19 5.43 -12.51 3.70
C ALA A 19 5.00 -11.51 4.77
N ALA A 20 5.22 -10.20 4.52
CA ALA A 20 4.81 -9.14 5.42
C ALA A 20 3.28 -9.08 5.57
N ARG A 21 2.54 -9.22 4.48
CA ARG A 21 1.07 -9.27 4.49
C ARG A 21 0.55 -10.44 5.31
N SER A 22 1.09 -11.64 5.07
CA SER A 22 0.69 -12.84 5.80
C SER A 22 0.96 -12.69 7.31
N GLY A 23 2.14 -12.21 7.69
CA GLY A 23 2.49 -11.97 9.08
C GLY A 23 1.56 -10.95 9.75
N LEU A 24 1.28 -9.83 9.10
CA LEU A 24 0.41 -8.79 9.65
C LEU A 24 -1.07 -9.21 9.68
N CYS A 25 -1.53 -10.04 8.74
CA CYS A 25 -2.86 -10.66 8.82
C CYS A 25 -2.99 -11.50 10.09
N GLY A 26 -1.97 -12.26 10.47
CA GLY A 26 -1.93 -13.00 11.72
C GLY A 26 -2.07 -12.09 12.96
N VAL A 27 -1.39 -10.93 12.94
CA VAL A 27 -1.47 -9.96 14.05
C VAL A 27 -2.87 -9.40 14.25
N VAL A 28 -3.63 -9.17 13.18
CA VAL A 28 -5.01 -8.64 13.26
C VAL A 28 -6.08 -9.73 13.31
N GLY A 29 -5.71 -10.99 13.54
CA GLY A 29 -6.67 -12.10 13.67
C GLY A 29 -7.23 -12.63 12.35
N HIS A 30 -6.56 -12.39 11.24
CA HIS A 30 -6.94 -12.88 9.90
C HIS A 30 -5.94 -13.89 9.33
N ALA A 31 -5.36 -14.74 10.18
CA ALA A 31 -4.31 -15.70 9.80
C ALA A 31 -4.75 -16.67 8.69
N ASP A 32 -5.99 -17.15 8.73
CA ASP A 32 -6.50 -18.17 7.81
C ASP A 32 -6.56 -17.72 6.35
N GLY A 33 -6.67 -16.41 6.12
CA GLY A 33 -6.69 -15.83 4.78
C GLY A 33 -5.30 -15.61 4.16
N GLY A 34 -4.22 -15.76 4.94
CA GLY A 34 -2.86 -15.46 4.51
C GLY A 34 -2.74 -14.05 3.91
N ALA A 35 -1.84 -13.87 2.95
CA ALA A 35 -1.62 -12.57 2.31
C ALA A 35 -2.84 -12.04 1.53
N LYS A 36 -3.80 -12.88 1.16
CA LYS A 36 -5.02 -12.48 0.45
C LYS A 36 -5.97 -11.70 1.35
N ALA A 37 -6.02 -12.02 2.64
CA ALA A 37 -6.85 -11.32 3.61
C ALA A 37 -6.43 -9.85 3.81
N TRP A 38 -5.22 -9.50 3.40
CA TRP A 38 -4.70 -8.13 3.54
C TRP A 38 -5.59 -7.08 2.86
N ASP A 39 -5.99 -7.34 1.64
CA ASP A 39 -6.81 -6.41 0.82
C ASP A 39 -8.31 -6.79 0.80
N THR A 40 -8.71 -7.89 1.45
CA THR A 40 -10.08 -8.40 1.41
C THR A 40 -10.86 -7.96 2.65
N PRO A 41 -12.03 -7.30 2.50
CA PRO A 41 -12.89 -7.00 3.62
C PRO A 41 -13.34 -8.29 4.33
N ALA A 42 -13.00 -8.44 5.61
CA ALA A 42 -13.28 -9.66 6.39
C ALA A 42 -13.87 -9.37 7.77
N THR A 43 -13.96 -8.10 8.19
CA THR A 43 -14.56 -7.73 9.46
C THR A 43 -16.07 -7.48 9.33
N ALA A 44 -16.79 -7.55 10.45
CA ALA A 44 -18.20 -7.15 10.51
C ALA A 44 -18.46 -5.70 10.06
N LYS A 45 -17.44 -4.85 10.08
CA LYS A 45 -17.46 -3.46 9.59
C LYS A 45 -17.06 -3.32 8.13
N GLY A 46 -16.84 -4.42 7.41
CA GLY A 46 -16.37 -4.40 6.02
C GLY A 46 -14.96 -3.88 5.83
N MET A 47 -14.11 -3.94 6.87
CA MET A 47 -12.71 -3.52 6.82
C MET A 47 -11.82 -4.69 6.44
N SER A 48 -10.80 -4.44 5.64
CA SER A 48 -9.71 -5.36 5.36
C SER A 48 -8.68 -5.40 6.51
N ALA A 49 -7.81 -6.41 6.53
CA ALA A 49 -6.73 -6.49 7.50
C ALA A 49 -5.79 -5.28 7.43
N ALA A 50 -5.55 -4.75 6.24
CA ALA A 50 -4.75 -3.54 6.03
C ALA A 50 -5.36 -2.32 6.73
N GLU A 51 -6.67 -2.15 6.60
CA GLU A 51 -7.41 -1.02 7.19
C GLU A 51 -7.46 -1.13 8.72
N VAL A 52 -7.70 -2.33 9.25
CA VAL A 52 -7.67 -2.60 10.70
C VAL A 52 -6.29 -2.32 11.28
N TYR A 53 -5.24 -2.87 10.67
CA TYR A 53 -3.86 -2.68 11.13
C TYR A 53 -3.46 -1.21 11.11
N ARG A 54 -3.85 -0.47 10.06
CA ARG A 54 -3.60 0.96 9.97
C ARG A 54 -4.27 1.73 11.09
N CYS A 55 -5.53 1.46 11.39
CA CYS A 55 -6.22 2.09 12.52
C CYS A 55 -5.49 1.85 13.85
N TRP A 56 -5.01 0.62 14.09
CA TRP A 56 -4.23 0.31 15.28
C TRP A 56 -2.94 1.09 15.35
N LEU A 57 -2.18 1.15 14.25
CA LEU A 57 -0.92 1.89 14.21
C LEU A 57 -1.11 3.37 14.59
N PHE A 58 -2.17 3.98 14.11
CA PHE A 58 -2.45 5.40 14.38
C PHE A 58 -2.97 5.60 15.81
N GLU A 59 -3.75 4.67 16.35
CA GLU A 59 -4.26 4.75 17.71
C GLU A 59 -3.15 4.51 18.76
N ASP A 60 -2.36 3.47 18.59
CA ASP A 60 -1.25 3.14 19.50
C ASP A 60 -0.06 4.09 19.36
N GLY A 61 0.19 4.57 18.14
CA GLY A 61 1.22 5.56 17.86
C GLY A 61 0.87 6.99 18.26
N ARG A 62 -0.36 7.24 18.72
CA ARG A 62 -0.82 8.56 19.15
C ARG A 62 -0.02 9.06 20.32
N GLU A 63 0.37 10.33 20.26
CA GLU A 63 1.04 11.00 21.37
C GLU A 63 0.16 10.98 22.62
N ARG A 64 0.60 10.29 23.67
CA ARG A 64 -0.11 10.25 24.94
C ARG A 64 0.21 11.53 25.72
N SER A 65 -0.76 12.43 25.82
CA SER A 65 -0.67 13.59 26.70
C SER A 65 -0.59 13.09 28.14
N GLY A 66 0.57 13.21 28.78
CA GLY A 66 0.67 12.94 30.23
C GLY A 66 1.77 12.00 30.70
N ALA A 67 2.62 11.46 29.85
CA ALA A 67 3.82 10.77 30.32
C ALA A 67 4.91 11.80 30.73
N SER A 68 4.62 12.57 31.80
CA SER A 68 5.58 13.40 32.51
C SER A 68 6.35 12.51 33.48
N GLY A 69 7.48 12.00 33.02
CA GLY A 69 8.39 11.20 33.85
C GLY A 69 9.77 11.16 33.20
N GLY A 70 10.64 12.06 33.66
CA GLY A 70 12.09 11.92 33.62
C GLY A 70 12.75 11.98 32.24
N GLY A 71 13.33 13.12 31.88
CA GLY A 71 14.61 13.27 31.16
C GLY A 71 14.84 12.63 29.77
N ALA A 72 14.00 11.75 29.30
CA ALA A 72 14.11 11.16 27.97
C ALA A 72 13.52 12.10 26.92
N LYS A 73 14.27 12.41 25.86
CA LYS A 73 13.77 13.17 24.70
C LYS A 73 12.42 12.59 24.27
N LYS A 74 11.38 13.41 24.41
CA LYS A 74 10.01 13.08 24.02
C LYS A 74 10.01 12.62 22.56
N ARG A 75 9.76 11.35 22.30
CA ARG A 75 9.61 10.86 20.92
C ARG A 75 8.31 11.44 20.38
N ALA A 76 8.39 12.16 19.27
CA ALA A 76 7.21 12.66 18.59
C ALA A 76 6.36 11.47 18.16
N GLY A 77 5.16 11.36 18.72
CA GLY A 77 4.13 10.41 18.30
C GLY A 77 3.32 10.97 17.13
N ILE A 78 2.33 10.20 16.71
CA ILE A 78 1.33 10.64 15.73
C ILE A 78 0.42 11.67 16.40
N GLY A 79 0.20 12.81 15.74
CA GLY A 79 -0.67 13.87 16.27
C GLY A 79 -2.10 13.37 16.49
N SER A 80 -2.76 13.87 17.55
CA SER A 80 -4.14 13.45 17.90
C SER A 80 -5.13 13.70 16.77
N GLU A 81 -4.98 14.81 16.06
CA GLU A 81 -5.85 15.15 14.90
C GLU A 81 -5.64 14.18 13.73
N GLU A 82 -4.39 13.83 13.47
CA GLU A 82 -4.04 12.87 12.40
C GLU A 82 -4.59 11.47 12.73
N ALA A 83 -4.46 11.04 13.98
CA ALA A 83 -5.02 9.76 14.43
C ALA A 83 -6.56 9.75 14.36
N ALA A 84 -7.22 10.84 14.74
CA ALA A 84 -8.67 10.98 14.64
C ALA A 84 -9.15 10.96 13.17
N ALA A 85 -8.45 11.68 12.29
CA ALA A 85 -8.76 11.70 10.86
C ALA A 85 -8.61 10.31 10.23
N GLU A 86 -7.58 9.55 10.62
CA GLU A 86 -7.37 8.20 10.10
C GLU A 86 -8.46 7.23 10.58
N LYS A 87 -8.89 7.36 11.84
CA LYS A 87 -10.01 6.60 12.38
C LYS A 87 -11.32 6.89 11.64
N GLN A 88 -11.60 8.15 11.32
CA GLN A 88 -12.76 8.52 10.51
C GLN A 88 -12.72 7.91 9.11
N ARG A 89 -11.54 7.82 8.51
CA ARG A 89 -11.33 7.16 7.20
C ARG A 89 -11.37 5.64 7.29
N GLN A 90 -11.48 5.06 8.48
CA GLN A 90 -11.42 3.61 8.71
C GLN A 90 -10.15 2.97 8.13
N GLY A 91 -9.02 3.65 8.18
CA GLY A 91 -7.76 3.17 7.64
C GLY A 91 -7.68 3.13 6.10
N LYS A 92 -8.69 3.61 5.39
CA LYS A 92 -8.74 3.60 3.92
C LYS A 92 -7.72 4.55 3.33
N LEU A 93 -6.88 4.02 2.46
CA LEU A 93 -5.95 4.81 1.67
C LEU A 93 -6.51 5.08 0.28
N SER A 94 -6.19 6.26 -0.23
CA SER A 94 -6.45 6.54 -1.65
C SER A 94 -5.60 5.60 -2.51
N ARG A 95 -6.10 5.29 -3.68
CA ARG A 95 -5.39 4.42 -4.62
C ARG A 95 -4.06 5.01 -5.08
N ALA A 96 -3.99 6.33 -5.19
CA ALA A 96 -2.73 7.01 -5.46
C ALA A 96 -1.69 6.75 -4.34
N ALA A 97 -2.11 6.74 -3.07
CA ALA A 97 -1.24 6.41 -1.94
C ALA A 97 -0.79 4.94 -1.98
N LEU A 98 -1.68 4.01 -2.30
CA LEU A 98 -1.36 2.59 -2.48
C LEU A 98 -0.37 2.35 -3.62
N LEU A 99 -0.57 3.00 -4.76
CA LEU A 99 0.34 2.92 -5.90
C LEU A 99 1.72 3.48 -5.58
N ARG A 100 1.80 4.58 -4.84
CA ARG A 100 3.09 5.12 -4.38
C ARG A 100 3.85 4.13 -3.50
N CYS A 101 3.18 3.43 -2.60
CA CYS A 101 3.81 2.38 -1.81
C CYS A 101 4.40 1.29 -2.72
N ARG A 102 3.62 0.80 -3.69
CA ARG A 102 4.06 -0.25 -4.62
C ARG A 102 5.26 0.18 -5.46
N VAL A 103 5.22 1.37 -6.03
CA VAL A 103 6.35 1.92 -6.80
C VAL A 103 7.61 2.05 -5.95
N ARG A 104 7.47 2.45 -4.70
CA ARG A 104 8.60 2.64 -3.79
C ARG A 104 9.30 1.34 -3.41
N TYR A 105 8.52 0.26 -3.21
CA TYR A 105 9.05 -1.04 -2.78
C TYR A 105 9.40 -1.97 -3.93
N PHE A 106 8.72 -1.82 -5.05
CA PHE A 106 8.88 -2.67 -6.24
C PHE A 106 9.21 -1.81 -7.46
N SER A 107 10.32 -1.11 -7.40
CA SER A 107 10.86 -0.37 -8.55
C SER A 107 11.47 -1.33 -9.58
N ASP A 108 10.70 -2.29 -10.02
CA ASP A 108 11.08 -3.31 -10.99
C ASP A 108 10.80 -2.89 -12.45
N GLY A 109 10.99 -1.63 -12.74
CA GLY A 109 10.73 -1.05 -14.05
C GLY A 109 9.25 -0.73 -14.31
N LEU A 110 8.49 -0.49 -13.26
CA LEU A 110 7.10 -0.08 -13.36
C LEU A 110 7.01 1.36 -13.90
N VAL A 111 6.33 1.52 -15.02
CA VAL A 111 6.00 2.82 -15.60
C VAL A 111 4.51 3.10 -15.36
N LEU A 112 4.21 4.24 -14.75
CA LEU A 112 2.83 4.67 -14.48
C LEU A 112 2.62 6.09 -15.03
N GLY A 113 1.48 6.33 -15.63
CA GLY A 113 1.14 7.65 -16.16
C GLY A 113 -0.05 7.65 -17.10
N THR A 114 -0.16 8.71 -17.89
CA THR A 114 -1.14 8.76 -18.98
C THR A 114 -0.82 7.72 -20.05
N LYS A 115 -1.80 7.36 -20.85
CA LYS A 115 -1.60 6.40 -21.96
C LYS A 115 -0.45 6.81 -22.87
N SER A 116 -0.43 8.07 -23.29
CA SER A 116 0.61 8.60 -24.17
C SER A 116 2.01 8.55 -23.56
N TYR A 117 2.13 8.89 -22.28
CA TYR A 117 3.40 8.78 -21.56
C TYR A 117 3.91 7.33 -21.49
N VAL A 118 3.04 6.39 -21.11
CA VAL A 118 3.42 4.98 -20.99
C VAL A 118 3.76 4.37 -22.35
N ASP A 119 3.02 4.71 -23.39
CA ASP A 119 3.34 4.27 -24.75
C ASP A 119 4.64 4.88 -25.26
N GLY A 120 4.92 6.15 -24.97
CA GLY A 120 6.20 6.79 -25.31
C GLY A 120 7.40 6.12 -24.65
N VAL A 121 7.31 5.81 -23.36
CA VAL A 121 8.36 5.06 -22.65
C VAL A 121 8.50 3.64 -23.21
N PHE A 122 7.41 2.97 -23.54
CA PHE A 122 7.44 1.64 -24.15
C PHE A 122 8.18 1.66 -25.50
N GLU A 123 7.90 2.62 -26.36
CA GLU A 123 8.60 2.73 -27.65
C GLU A 123 10.09 3.05 -27.47
N ALA A 124 10.43 3.96 -26.54
CA ALA A 124 11.82 4.29 -26.23
C ALA A 124 12.65 3.10 -25.72
N TYR A 125 12.02 2.18 -25.00
CA TYR A 125 12.67 1.03 -24.39
C TYR A 125 12.17 -0.31 -24.94
N ARG A 126 11.66 -0.33 -26.17
CA ARG A 126 11.03 -1.48 -26.81
C ARG A 126 11.85 -2.76 -26.70
N GLY A 127 13.16 -2.66 -26.85
CA GLY A 127 14.07 -3.80 -26.79
C GLY A 127 14.16 -4.50 -25.42
N GLN A 128 13.65 -3.86 -24.34
CA GLN A 128 13.61 -4.46 -23.01
C GLN A 128 12.33 -5.24 -22.75
N PHE A 129 11.37 -5.17 -23.67
CA PHE A 129 10.11 -5.90 -23.57
C PHE A 129 10.11 -7.11 -24.51
N GLY A 130 9.46 -8.19 -24.06
CA GLY A 130 9.41 -9.42 -24.87
C GLY A 130 8.81 -9.20 -26.26
N PRO A 131 9.25 -10.00 -27.29
CA PRO A 131 8.89 -9.79 -28.68
C PRO A 131 7.40 -9.90 -28.98
N LYS A 132 6.65 -10.61 -28.16
CA LYS A 132 5.18 -10.76 -28.27
C LYS A 132 4.39 -9.54 -27.79
N ARG A 133 5.04 -8.56 -27.18
CA ARG A 133 4.37 -7.39 -26.64
C ARG A 133 4.25 -6.31 -27.71
N THR A 134 3.04 -6.00 -28.12
CA THR A 134 2.73 -5.06 -29.20
C THR A 134 2.31 -3.66 -28.71
N SER A 135 1.92 -3.53 -27.43
CA SER A 135 1.50 -2.24 -26.85
C SER A 135 2.12 -2.01 -25.48
N GLY A 136 2.43 -0.76 -25.19
CA GLY A 136 3.00 -0.33 -23.92
C GLY A 136 1.95 -0.19 -22.82
N ALA A 137 0.98 0.68 -23.08
CA ALA A 137 -0.01 1.08 -22.11
C ALA A 137 -1.08 0.02 -21.87
N ARG A 138 -1.24 -0.36 -20.59
CA ARG A 138 -2.35 -1.20 -20.14
C ARG A 138 -3.12 -0.43 -19.08
N ALA A 139 -4.43 -0.31 -19.23
CA ALA A 139 -5.28 0.28 -18.23
C ALA A 139 -5.18 -0.51 -16.92
N LEU A 140 -5.17 0.21 -15.79
CA LEU A 140 -5.32 -0.43 -14.51
C LEU A 140 -6.72 -1.03 -14.42
N ARG A 141 -6.81 -2.32 -14.04
CA ARG A 141 -8.06 -3.11 -14.07
C ARG A 141 -9.21 -2.57 -13.23
N GLU A 142 -8.97 -1.65 -12.35
CA GLU A 142 -10.00 -1.07 -11.52
C GLU A 142 -10.23 0.37 -11.94
N ASP A 143 -11.40 0.61 -12.44
CA ASP A 143 -11.86 1.79 -13.16
C ASP A 143 -11.95 3.09 -12.33
N ALA A 144 -11.55 3.07 -11.05
CA ALA A 144 -11.74 4.20 -10.16
C ALA A 144 -10.79 5.40 -10.41
N HIS A 145 -9.85 5.30 -11.37
CA HIS A 145 -8.82 6.32 -11.59
C HIS A 145 -8.65 6.71 -13.05
N GLY A 146 -9.77 6.95 -13.70
CA GLY A 146 -9.84 7.45 -15.06
C GLY A 146 -8.51 7.93 -15.64
N GLY A 147 -7.89 7.12 -16.49
CA GLY A 147 -6.75 7.53 -17.26
C GLY A 147 -5.34 7.17 -16.72
N LEU A 148 -5.21 6.35 -15.67
CA LEU A 148 -3.90 5.80 -15.30
C LEU A 148 -3.62 4.49 -16.02
N PHE A 149 -2.46 4.45 -16.68
CA PHE A 149 -1.95 3.32 -17.43
C PHE A 149 -0.60 2.86 -16.87
N THR A 150 -0.26 1.61 -17.12
CA THR A 150 1.02 1.03 -16.71
C THR A 150 1.63 0.22 -17.86
N ALA A 151 2.94 0.22 -17.94
CA ALA A 151 3.67 -0.68 -18.84
C ALA A 151 3.69 -2.12 -18.32
N ARG A 152 3.45 -2.35 -17.03
CA ARG A 152 3.24 -3.67 -16.43
C ARG A 152 1.82 -3.81 -15.92
N GLN A 153 1.28 -5.00 -16.04
CA GLN A 153 0.02 -5.33 -15.38
C GLN A 153 0.31 -5.48 -13.89
N LEU A 154 -0.24 -4.59 -13.07
CA LEU A 154 -0.28 -4.75 -11.62
C LEU A 154 -1.28 -5.86 -11.25
N ALA A 155 -1.06 -7.05 -11.78
CA ALA A 155 -1.79 -8.21 -11.33
C ALA A 155 -1.28 -8.57 -9.93
N VAL A 156 -2.18 -8.71 -8.98
CA VAL A 156 -1.91 -9.52 -7.80
C VAL A 156 -1.48 -10.88 -8.36
N ARG A 157 -0.21 -11.26 -8.20
CA ARG A 157 0.22 -12.62 -8.50
C ARG A 157 -0.54 -13.50 -7.53
N THR A 158 -1.59 -14.12 -7.99
CA THR A 158 -2.10 -15.35 -7.36
C THR A 158 -0.98 -16.36 -7.53
N VAL A 159 -0.20 -16.55 -6.49
CA VAL A 159 0.67 -17.72 -6.39
C VAL A 159 -0.30 -18.89 -6.26
N GLY A 160 -0.34 -19.72 -7.31
CA GLY A 160 -0.99 -21.01 -7.28
C GLY A 160 -0.27 -21.93 -6.33
#